data_e2012b13b44add752e20d780131e2301
#
_entry.id   e2012b13b44add752e20d780131e2301
#
_cell.length_a   1.000
_cell.length_b   1.000
_cell.length_c   1.000
_cell.angle_alpha   90.00
_cell.angle_beta   90.00
_cell.angle_gamma   90.00
#
_symmetry.space_group_name_H-M   'P 1'
#
loop_
_entity.id
_entity.type
_entity.pdbx_description
1 polymer ?
#
loop_
_entity_poly.entity_id
_entity_poly.type
_entity_poly.pdbx_seq_one_letter_code
_entity_poly.pdbx_strand_id
1 'polypeptide(L)' 'MEIKEVNYYVRYIGKSDSAIKNGETYECIAEYYRNGELFSLSVIDDTEEDYQYSPKAFEKVT' A
#
# COMPACT_ATOMS: atom_id res chain seq x y z
N MET A 1 4.71 11.21 14.28
CA MET A 1 4.40 10.43 13.07
C MET A 1 4.78 11.23 11.85
N GLU A 2 5.44 10.59 10.91
CA GLU A 2 5.87 11.23 9.67
C GLU A 2 5.10 10.64 8.50
N ILE A 3 4.63 11.50 7.59
CA ILE A 3 3.93 11.07 6.39
C ILE A 3 4.75 11.54 5.20
N LYS A 4 5.05 10.61 4.29
CA LYS A 4 5.85 10.90 3.12
C LYS A 4 5.00 10.63 1.88
N GLU A 5 4.83 11.65 1.02
CA GLU A 5 4.14 11.46 -0.24
C GLU A 5 5.05 10.72 -1.21
N VAL A 6 4.51 9.68 -1.83
CA VAL A 6 5.23 8.86 -2.78
C VAL A 6 4.31 8.54 -3.95
N ASN A 7 4.87 7.96 -5.00
CA ASN A 7 4.08 7.47 -6.12
C ASN A 7 4.85 6.33 -6.77
N TYR A 8 4.51 5.12 -6.37
CA TYR A 8 5.08 3.92 -6.97
C TYR A 8 4.07 2.79 -6.93
N TYR A 9 4.32 1.74 -7.71
CA TYR A 9 3.42 0.60 -7.79
C TYR A 9 3.86 -0.51 -6.85
N VAL A 10 2.88 -1.17 -6.26
CA VAL A 10 3.08 -2.30 -5.36
C VAL A 10 2.18 -3.44 -5.81
N ARG A 11 2.64 -4.68 -5.61
CA ARG A 11 1.84 -5.87 -5.87
C ARG A 11 1.31 -6.41 -4.56
N TYR A 12 0.02 -6.66 -4.50
CA TYR A 12 -0.59 -7.21 -3.29
C TYR A 12 -0.27 -8.69 -3.18
N ILE A 13 0.31 -9.09 -2.05
CA ILE A 13 0.67 -10.48 -1.80
C ILE A 13 -0.12 -11.10 -0.65
N GLY A 14 -1.11 -10.38 -0.13
CA GLY A 14 -1.98 -10.86 0.93
C GLY A 14 -3.18 -11.62 0.36
N LYS A 15 -4.12 -11.91 1.26
CA LYS A 15 -5.33 -12.64 0.90
C LYS A 15 -6.30 -11.72 0.14
N SER A 16 -6.82 -12.20 -0.99
CA SER A 16 -7.77 -11.43 -1.78
C SER A 16 -9.09 -11.22 -1.05
N ASP A 17 -9.67 -10.04 -1.23
CA ASP A 17 -11.04 -9.76 -0.80
C ASP A 17 -11.73 -8.90 -1.86
N SER A 18 -12.90 -8.32 -1.54
CA SER A 18 -13.67 -7.57 -2.53
C SER A 18 -13.00 -6.28 -2.98
N ALA A 19 -12.11 -5.73 -2.18
CA ALA A 19 -11.47 -4.44 -2.46
C ALA A 19 -10.06 -4.58 -3.02
N ILE A 20 -9.40 -5.74 -2.84
CA ILE A 20 -8.01 -5.91 -3.25
C ILE A 20 -7.74 -7.38 -3.54
N LYS A 21 -6.98 -7.63 -4.61
CA LYS A 21 -6.76 -9.00 -5.09
C LYS A 21 -5.27 -9.36 -5.05
N ASN A 22 -4.99 -10.57 -4.62
CA ASN A 22 -3.64 -11.11 -4.63
C ASN A 22 -3.09 -11.13 -6.05
N GLY A 23 -1.85 -10.67 -6.21
CA GLY A 23 -1.16 -10.68 -7.49
C GLY A 23 -1.40 -9.46 -8.36
N GLU A 24 -2.37 -8.62 -8.01
CA GLU A 24 -2.65 -7.41 -8.76
C GLU A 24 -1.75 -6.26 -8.29
N THR A 25 -1.53 -5.31 -9.18
CA THR A 25 -0.67 -4.14 -8.95
C THR A 25 -1.53 -2.94 -8.62
N TYR A 26 -1.12 -2.19 -7.58
CA TYR A 26 -1.85 -1.03 -7.11
C TYR A 26 -0.90 0.14 -6.93
N GLU A 27 -1.45 1.36 -6.93
CA GLU A 27 -0.66 2.58 -6.76
C GLU A 27 -0.55 2.93 -5.29
N CYS A 28 0.70 3.08 -4.80
CA CYS A 28 0.96 3.55 -3.44
C CYS A 28 1.24 5.05 -3.50
N ILE A 29 0.51 5.83 -2.72
CA ILE A 29 0.58 7.29 -2.79
C ILE A 29 1.15 7.94 -1.54
N ALA A 30 1.30 7.19 -0.45
CA ALA A 30 1.90 7.73 0.78
C ALA A 30 2.48 6.62 1.64
N GLU A 31 3.50 6.98 2.40
CA GLU A 31 4.12 6.11 3.39
C GLU A 31 4.00 6.78 4.76
N TYR A 32 3.64 6.00 5.77
CA TYR A 32 3.48 6.50 7.13
C TYR A 32 4.56 5.88 8.01
N TYR A 33 5.31 6.72 8.71
CA TYR A 33 6.43 6.29 9.55
C TYR A 33 6.16 6.64 11.01
N ARG A 34 6.61 5.77 11.90
CA ARG A 34 6.58 6.00 13.34
C ARG A 34 7.96 5.65 13.89
N ASN A 35 8.59 6.61 14.55
CA ASN A 35 9.95 6.44 15.09
C ASN A 35 10.93 5.93 14.03
N GLY A 36 10.81 6.47 12.81
CA GLY A 36 11.69 6.10 11.71
C GLY A 36 11.36 4.79 11.03
N GLU A 37 10.30 4.11 11.45
CA GLU A 37 9.92 2.82 10.85
C GLU A 37 8.64 2.97 10.04
N LEU A 38 8.65 2.37 8.85
CA LEU A 38 7.47 2.31 8.00
C LEU A 38 6.43 1.39 8.62
N PHE A 39 5.25 1.91 8.93
CA PHE A 39 4.21 1.09 9.54
C PHE A 39 2.93 0.99 8.72
N SER A 40 2.73 1.87 7.74
CA SER A 40 1.50 1.84 6.93
C SER A 40 1.75 2.45 5.57
N LEU A 41 0.99 1.98 4.58
CA LEU A 41 0.98 2.55 3.23
C LEU A 41 -0.43 3.00 2.90
N SER A 42 -0.54 4.08 2.14
CA SER A 42 -1.81 4.48 1.55
C SER A 42 -1.83 3.97 0.11
N VAL A 43 -2.76 3.09 -0.19
CA VAL A 43 -2.82 2.41 -1.49
C VAL A 43 -4.21 2.58 -2.09
N ILE A 44 -4.27 2.91 -3.37
CA ILE A 44 -5.55 3.00 -4.09
C ILE A 44 -5.92 1.59 -4.53
N ASP A 45 -7.01 1.08 -3.98
CA ASP A 45 -7.46 -0.28 -4.25
C ASP A 45 -8.55 -0.33 -5.34
N ASP A 46 -9.20 -1.48 -5.48
CA ASP A 46 -10.22 -1.68 -6.52
C ASP A 46 -11.46 -0.81 -6.35
N THR A 47 -11.63 -0.18 -5.18
CA THR A 47 -12.74 0.75 -4.95
C THR A 47 -12.43 2.14 -5.51
N GLU A 48 -11.22 2.34 -6.03
CA GLU A 48 -10.70 3.60 -6.56
C GLU A 48 -10.53 4.67 -5.48
N GLU A 49 -10.48 4.25 -4.20
CA GLU A 49 -10.19 5.11 -3.07
C GLU A 49 -8.95 4.62 -2.38
N ASP A 50 -8.25 5.52 -1.67
CA ASP A 50 -7.06 5.13 -0.94
C ASP A 50 -7.43 4.73 0.49
N TYR A 51 -6.83 3.63 0.93
CA TYR A 51 -6.96 3.14 2.30
C TYR A 51 -5.58 2.77 2.81
N GLN A 52 -5.45 2.71 4.13
CA GLN A 52 -4.19 2.33 4.74
C GLN A 52 -4.11 0.81 4.84
N TYR A 53 -2.96 0.29 4.42
CA TYR A 53 -2.67 -1.14 4.42
C TYR A 53 -1.32 -1.39 5.08
N SER A 54 -1.13 -2.60 5.59
CA SER A 54 0.17 -3.02 6.13
C SER A 54 1.21 -3.12 5.01
N PRO A 55 2.41 -2.58 5.19
CA PRO A 55 3.47 -2.75 4.19
C PRO A 55 3.83 -4.20 3.93
N LYS A 56 3.58 -5.08 4.90
CA LYS A 56 3.88 -6.51 4.77
C LYS A 56 2.98 -7.22 3.77
N ALA A 57 1.88 -6.59 3.39
CA ALA A 57 0.93 -7.17 2.43
C ALA A 57 1.33 -6.91 0.98
N PHE A 58 2.44 -6.20 0.76
CA PHE A 58 2.84 -5.78 -0.57
C PHE A 58 4.31 -6.02 -0.83
N GLU A 59 4.65 -6.16 -2.11
CA GLU A 59 6.02 -6.06 -2.57
C GLU A 59 6.10 -4.93 -3.61
N LYS A 60 7.22 -4.22 -3.64
CA LYS A 60 7.41 -3.11 -4.56
C LYS A 60 7.65 -3.66 -5.96
N VAL A 61 6.97 -3.06 -6.94
CA VAL A 61 7.15 -3.41 -8.36
C VAL A 61 8.23 -2.51 -8.94
N THR A 62 9.25 -3.11 -9.53
CA THR A 62 10.35 -2.37 -10.14
C THR A 62 10.26 -2.38 -11.65
#